data_bbc72f7420bdc948126515ada4c94b2c
#
_entry.id   bbc72f7420bdc948126515ada4c94b2c
#
_cell.length_a   1.000
_cell.length_b   1.000
_cell.length_c   1.000
_cell.angle_alpha   90.00
_cell.angle_beta   90.00
_cell.angle_gamma   90.00
#
_symmetry.space_group_name_H-M   'P 1'
#
loop_
_entity.id
_entity.type
_entity.pdbx_description
1 polymer ?
#
loop_
_entity_poly.entity_id
_entity_poly.type
_entity_poly.pdbx_seq_one_letter_code
_entity_poly.pdbx_strand_id
1 'polypeptide(L)'
;MGHYPILGNITAEKFLQEYWQKKPLLIRNAIENFTLPVDPDELAGLSLEEEVESRLVIGDHWSVEHGPFNERRFAELGDRNWTLLVQSVDLWVPEVAALLDKFTFLPRWRIDDIMVSYAADGGSVGPHFDNYDVFLLQGQGRRQWLVGDPCDKDSQLIPHADLRILADPEFNQEWILNTGDMLYLPPRYSHLGVALGSCTTFSVGFRAPSAAEILDDLTTELISQQQLLDHLRDPPLTPEMASQPISAAYLEQIRGLINQSLSDDQMLMNWFAQFMTTPKNLDWLEHSGETRSAEVKNHQTGNTVRFVNGLAEET
;
A
#
# COMPACT_ATOMS: atom_id res chain seq x y z
N MET A 1 27.17 -9.49 -1.32
CA MET A 1 26.32 -8.33 -0.99
C MET A 1 25.76 -7.82 -2.31
N GLY A 2 24.46 -7.86 -2.49
CA GLY A 2 23.82 -7.42 -3.73
C GLY A 2 23.92 -5.88 -3.86
N HIS A 3 24.44 -5.42 -4.96
CA HIS A 3 24.35 -4.01 -5.34
C HIS A 3 22.99 -3.83 -6.03
N TYR A 4 22.17 -2.94 -5.50
CA TYR A 4 20.87 -2.56 -6.06
C TYR A 4 20.96 -1.15 -6.63
N PRO A 5 21.14 -0.99 -7.95
CA PRO A 5 21.36 0.33 -8.58
C PRO A 5 20.25 1.34 -8.22
N ILE A 6 19.04 0.89 -8.02
CA ILE A 6 17.89 1.72 -7.64
C ILE A 6 18.06 2.43 -6.28
N LEU A 7 18.95 1.95 -5.43
CA LEU A 7 19.31 2.60 -4.16
C LEU A 7 20.49 3.60 -4.32
N GLY A 8 20.97 3.82 -5.54
CA GLY A 8 22.14 4.67 -5.82
C GLY A 8 23.39 4.14 -5.11
N ASN A 9 24.03 4.98 -4.33
CA ASN A 9 25.26 4.64 -3.60
C ASN A 9 25.02 4.02 -2.20
N ILE A 10 23.76 3.72 -1.86
CA ILE A 10 23.40 3.15 -0.55
C ILE A 10 23.24 1.64 -0.70
N THR A 11 23.86 0.87 0.21
CA THR A 11 23.65 -0.58 0.23
C THR A 11 22.27 -0.93 0.77
N ALA A 12 21.73 -2.10 0.40
CA ALA A 12 20.45 -2.58 0.91
C ALA A 12 20.46 -2.67 2.44
N GLU A 13 21.56 -3.16 3.03
CA GLU A 13 21.71 -3.25 4.49
C GLU A 13 21.58 -1.87 5.15
N LYS A 14 22.29 -0.85 4.58
CA LYS A 14 22.24 0.51 5.11
C LYS A 14 20.83 1.10 4.96
N PHE A 15 20.19 0.88 3.81
CA PHE A 15 18.81 1.31 3.58
C PHE A 15 17.86 0.72 4.63
N LEU A 16 17.88 -0.61 4.83
CA LEU A 16 17.04 -1.32 5.79
C LEU A 16 17.31 -0.89 7.24
N GLN A 17 18.56 -0.64 7.59
CA GLN A 17 18.95 -0.25 8.95
C GLN A 17 18.63 1.20 9.29
N GLU A 18 18.82 2.13 8.33
CA GLU A 18 18.76 3.57 8.62
C GLU A 18 17.51 4.27 8.09
N TYR A 19 16.88 3.75 7.01
CA TYR A 19 15.81 4.44 6.30
C TYR A 19 14.47 3.70 6.35
N TRP A 20 14.47 2.40 6.09
CA TRP A 20 13.23 1.63 6.02
C TRP A 20 12.39 1.76 7.29
N GLN A 21 11.16 2.29 7.14
CA GLN A 21 10.21 2.61 8.21
C GLN A 21 10.72 3.61 9.26
N LYS A 22 11.71 4.44 8.91
CA LYS A 22 12.35 5.37 9.86
C LYS A 22 12.43 6.81 9.38
N LYS A 23 12.92 7.04 8.17
CA LYS A 23 13.12 8.40 7.65
C LYS A 23 13.11 8.45 6.11
N PRO A 24 12.71 9.57 5.51
CA PRO A 24 12.75 9.79 4.07
C PRO A 24 14.15 9.68 3.48
N LEU A 25 14.23 9.30 2.21
CA LEU A 25 15.47 9.21 1.45
C LEU A 25 15.26 9.66 0.01
N LEU A 26 15.98 10.70 -0.39
CA LEU A 26 16.09 11.08 -1.80
C LEU A 26 17.22 10.29 -2.46
N ILE A 27 16.93 9.66 -3.59
CA ILE A 27 17.87 8.91 -4.40
C ILE A 27 17.94 9.56 -5.78
N ARG A 28 19.07 10.18 -6.09
CA ARG A 28 19.31 10.79 -7.40
C ARG A 28 19.71 9.73 -8.41
N ASN A 29 19.16 9.84 -9.63
CA ASN A 29 19.39 8.88 -10.72
C ASN A 29 19.20 7.42 -10.28
N ALA A 30 18.13 7.14 -9.54
CA ALA A 30 17.78 5.78 -9.13
C ALA A 30 17.64 4.84 -10.33
N ILE A 31 17.18 5.37 -11.47
CA ILE A 31 17.22 4.71 -12.78
C ILE A 31 17.84 5.69 -13.79
N GLU A 32 19.07 5.39 -14.22
CA GLU A 32 19.73 6.16 -15.26
C GLU A 32 19.02 6.01 -16.60
N ASN A 33 18.88 7.12 -17.34
CA ASN A 33 18.21 7.17 -18.64
C ASN A 33 16.81 6.52 -18.63
N PHE A 34 16.05 6.80 -17.57
CA PHE A 34 14.71 6.24 -17.41
C PHE A 34 13.83 6.56 -18.61
N THR A 35 13.31 5.51 -19.25
CA THR A 35 12.32 5.59 -20.32
C THR A 35 10.96 5.24 -19.75
N LEU A 36 9.93 6.02 -20.06
CA LEU A 36 8.57 5.76 -19.59
C LEU A 36 8.09 4.39 -20.07
N PRO A 37 7.70 3.49 -19.17
CA PRO A 37 7.07 2.21 -19.54
C PRO A 37 5.60 2.35 -19.94
N VAL A 38 4.98 3.46 -19.64
CA VAL A 38 3.62 3.86 -20.06
C VAL A 38 3.61 5.36 -20.28
N ASP A 39 3.13 5.82 -21.40
CA ASP A 39 3.05 7.25 -21.69
C ASP A 39 1.73 7.87 -21.16
N PRO A 40 1.60 9.21 -21.11
CA PRO A 40 0.41 9.87 -20.59
C PRO A 40 -0.88 9.55 -21.36
N ASP A 41 -0.83 9.33 -22.66
CA ASP A 41 -2.01 9.01 -23.49
C ASP A 41 -2.46 7.56 -23.23
N GLU A 42 -1.51 6.62 -23.10
CA GLU A 42 -1.78 5.24 -22.68
C GLU A 42 -2.36 5.19 -21.27
N LEU A 43 -1.82 6.00 -20.34
CA LEU A 43 -2.34 6.08 -18.97
C LEU A 43 -3.78 6.63 -18.95
N ALA A 44 -4.07 7.65 -19.77
CA ALA A 44 -5.43 8.16 -19.94
C ALA A 44 -6.35 7.10 -20.55
N GLY A 45 -5.86 6.33 -21.53
CA GLY A 45 -6.58 5.19 -22.15
C GLY A 45 -6.97 4.15 -21.11
N LEU A 46 -6.05 3.73 -20.22
CA LEU A 46 -6.35 2.81 -19.13
C LEU A 46 -7.48 3.31 -18.23
N SER A 47 -7.54 4.61 -17.97
CA SER A 47 -8.57 5.19 -17.10
C SER A 47 -9.99 5.23 -17.72
N LEU A 48 -10.16 4.81 -18.97
CA LEU A 48 -11.46 4.67 -19.64
C LEU A 48 -12.08 3.28 -19.41
N GLU A 49 -11.28 2.30 -18.96
CA GLU A 49 -11.71 0.92 -18.75
C GLU A 49 -12.44 0.76 -17.40
N GLU A 50 -13.52 -0.02 -17.38
CA GLU A 50 -14.36 -0.25 -16.20
C GLU A 50 -13.60 -0.98 -15.08
N GLU A 51 -12.67 -1.86 -15.44
CA GLU A 51 -11.89 -2.66 -14.51
C GLU A 51 -10.71 -1.89 -13.90
N VAL A 52 -10.37 -0.71 -14.43
CA VAL A 52 -9.22 0.08 -13.98
C VAL A 52 -9.63 1.15 -12.99
N GLU A 53 -9.20 1.03 -11.74
CA GLU A 53 -9.45 2.06 -10.74
C GLU A 53 -8.64 3.33 -11.07
N SER A 54 -9.37 4.43 -11.29
CA SER A 54 -8.75 5.71 -11.62
C SER A 54 -9.48 6.88 -10.98
N ARG A 55 -8.75 7.98 -10.78
CA ARG A 55 -9.27 9.22 -10.17
C ARG A 55 -8.67 10.44 -10.84
N LEU A 56 -9.47 11.48 -11.02
CA LEU A 56 -9.02 12.84 -11.30
C LEU A 56 -9.12 13.68 -10.02
N VAL A 57 -8.04 14.36 -9.67
CA VAL A 57 -8.00 15.36 -8.59
C VAL A 57 -7.79 16.73 -9.22
N ILE A 58 -8.70 17.67 -8.96
CA ILE A 58 -8.79 18.90 -9.74
C ILE A 58 -8.86 20.12 -8.83
N GLY A 59 -8.07 21.14 -9.19
CA GLY A 59 -8.08 22.48 -8.59
C GLY A 59 -7.50 22.54 -7.19
N ASP A 60 -7.57 23.74 -6.60
CA ASP A 60 -6.95 24.07 -5.31
C ASP A 60 -7.73 23.50 -4.12
N HIS A 61 -8.93 22.97 -4.36
CA HIS A 61 -9.78 22.30 -3.37
C HIS A 61 -9.76 20.77 -3.52
N TRP A 62 -8.92 20.26 -4.43
CA TRP A 62 -8.72 18.82 -4.68
C TRP A 62 -10.02 18.05 -4.94
N SER A 63 -10.94 18.62 -5.72
CA SER A 63 -12.17 17.91 -6.11
C SER A 63 -11.83 16.59 -6.77
N VAL A 64 -12.48 15.50 -6.35
CA VAL A 64 -12.23 14.15 -6.87
C VAL A 64 -13.35 13.71 -7.78
N GLU A 65 -12.97 13.15 -8.93
CA GLU A 65 -13.85 12.41 -9.81
C GLU A 65 -13.30 11.00 -9.96
N HIS A 66 -14.18 10.00 -9.98
CA HIS A 66 -13.80 8.59 -10.13
C HIS A 66 -14.05 8.12 -11.56
N GLY A 67 -13.14 7.26 -12.08
CA GLY A 67 -13.34 6.57 -13.34
C GLY A 67 -14.49 5.54 -13.30
N PRO A 68 -14.79 4.89 -14.44
CA PRO A 68 -14.14 5.11 -15.73
C PRO A 68 -14.47 6.47 -16.33
N PHE A 69 -13.46 7.07 -16.97
CA PHE A 69 -13.62 8.35 -17.65
C PHE A 69 -14.03 8.16 -19.12
N ASN A 70 -14.06 9.24 -19.87
CA ASN A 70 -14.21 9.26 -21.31
C ASN A 70 -13.33 10.34 -21.94
N GLU A 71 -13.02 10.21 -23.22
CA GLU A 71 -12.14 11.14 -23.95
C GLU A 71 -12.59 12.60 -23.86
N ARG A 72 -13.91 12.83 -23.86
CA ARG A 72 -14.48 14.18 -23.75
C ARG A 72 -14.08 14.83 -22.43
N ARG A 73 -14.04 14.05 -21.33
CA ARG A 73 -13.65 14.59 -20.02
C ARG A 73 -12.24 15.12 -20.03
N PHE A 74 -11.29 14.41 -20.65
CA PHE A 74 -9.92 14.89 -20.82
C PHE A 74 -9.82 16.13 -21.70
N ALA A 75 -10.61 16.21 -22.76
CA ALA A 75 -10.68 17.39 -23.63
C ALA A 75 -11.24 18.65 -22.92
N GLU A 76 -12.01 18.48 -21.85
CA GLU A 76 -12.55 19.56 -21.02
C GLU A 76 -11.60 20.00 -19.90
N LEU A 77 -10.53 19.24 -19.61
CA LEU A 77 -9.50 19.64 -18.66
C LEU A 77 -8.63 20.74 -19.26
N GLY A 78 -8.31 21.72 -18.42
CA GLY A 78 -7.32 22.73 -18.79
C GLY A 78 -5.89 22.16 -18.75
N ASP A 79 -4.92 23.04 -18.93
CA ASP A 79 -3.49 22.70 -18.92
C ASP A 79 -2.82 22.78 -17.53
N ARG A 80 -3.61 23.01 -16.47
CA ARG A 80 -3.12 23.26 -15.11
C ARG A 80 -4.02 22.68 -14.02
N ASN A 81 -3.40 22.46 -12.84
CA ASN A 81 -4.05 22.18 -11.56
C ASN A 81 -4.96 20.94 -11.57
N TRP A 82 -4.52 19.87 -12.21
CA TRP A 82 -5.19 18.57 -12.10
C TRP A 82 -4.18 17.42 -12.15
N THR A 83 -4.59 16.30 -11.61
CA THR A 83 -3.80 15.06 -11.58
C THR A 83 -4.71 13.88 -11.87
N LEU A 84 -4.34 13.06 -12.86
CA LEU A 84 -4.90 11.73 -13.08
C LEU A 84 -4.08 10.73 -12.26
N LEU A 85 -4.75 9.86 -11.51
CA LEU A 85 -4.16 8.72 -10.80
C LEU A 85 -4.79 7.44 -11.35
N VAL A 86 -3.96 6.48 -11.74
CA VAL A 86 -4.40 5.15 -12.16
C VAL A 86 -3.74 4.13 -11.24
N GLN A 87 -4.57 3.34 -10.55
CA GLN A 87 -4.14 2.36 -9.57
C GLN A 87 -3.69 1.07 -10.25
N SER A 88 -2.72 0.39 -9.64
CA SER A 88 -2.29 -0.97 -10.03
C SER A 88 -1.94 -1.11 -11.52
N VAL A 89 -1.26 -0.12 -12.10
CA VAL A 89 -0.89 -0.11 -13.53
C VAL A 89 0.04 -1.28 -13.88
N ASP A 90 0.78 -1.80 -12.91
CA ASP A 90 1.59 -3.03 -13.04
C ASP A 90 0.79 -4.27 -13.40
N LEU A 91 -0.52 -4.30 -13.18
CA LEU A 91 -1.40 -5.40 -13.61
C LEU A 91 -1.75 -5.33 -15.10
N TRP A 92 -1.72 -4.13 -15.68
CA TRP A 92 -2.18 -3.86 -17.05
C TRP A 92 -1.04 -3.67 -18.05
N VAL A 93 0.13 -3.21 -17.55
CA VAL A 93 1.28 -2.85 -18.38
C VAL A 93 2.50 -3.66 -17.92
N PRO A 94 2.91 -4.69 -18.65
CA PRO A 94 4.05 -5.56 -18.29
C PRO A 94 5.35 -4.80 -18.07
N GLU A 95 5.58 -3.71 -18.81
CA GLU A 95 6.76 -2.87 -18.68
C GLU A 95 6.77 -2.09 -17.35
N VAL A 96 5.59 -1.76 -16.82
CA VAL A 96 5.44 -1.19 -15.45
C VAL A 96 5.68 -2.27 -14.41
N ALA A 97 5.13 -3.47 -14.58
CA ALA A 97 5.37 -4.61 -13.69
C ALA A 97 6.88 -4.95 -13.57
N ALA A 98 7.64 -4.85 -14.67
CA ALA A 98 9.08 -5.09 -14.68
C ALA A 98 9.89 -4.12 -13.76
N LEU A 99 9.31 -2.97 -13.38
CA LEU A 99 9.95 -2.08 -12.40
C LEU A 99 10.04 -2.74 -11.02
N LEU A 100 9.11 -3.63 -10.67
CA LEU A 100 9.07 -4.31 -9.38
C LEU A 100 10.30 -5.21 -9.15
N ASP A 101 10.93 -5.70 -10.20
CA ASP A 101 12.14 -6.53 -10.14
C ASP A 101 13.36 -5.76 -9.57
N LYS A 102 13.29 -4.43 -9.57
CA LYS A 102 14.34 -3.58 -8.99
C LYS A 102 14.27 -3.51 -7.46
N PHE A 103 13.18 -3.98 -6.86
CA PHE A 103 12.92 -3.92 -5.41
C PHE A 103 13.15 -5.26 -4.69
N THR A 104 13.90 -6.19 -5.27
CA THR A 104 14.16 -7.53 -4.71
C THR A 104 14.97 -7.54 -3.41
N PHE A 105 15.41 -6.39 -2.90
CA PHE A 105 15.96 -6.23 -1.56
C PHE A 105 14.88 -6.13 -0.46
N LEU A 106 13.61 -6.12 -0.85
CA LEU A 106 12.44 -6.18 0.02
C LEU A 106 11.62 -7.44 -0.30
N PRO A 107 10.93 -8.02 0.69
CA PRO A 107 10.09 -9.20 0.46
C PRO A 107 9.00 -8.91 -0.59
N ARG A 108 8.86 -9.79 -1.58
CA ARG A 108 7.90 -9.62 -2.67
C ARG A 108 6.45 -9.47 -2.18
N TRP A 109 6.07 -10.22 -1.16
CA TRP A 109 4.74 -10.17 -0.55
C TRP A 109 4.42 -8.83 0.15
N ARG A 110 5.43 -7.98 0.40
CA ARG A 110 5.22 -6.61 0.93
C ARG A 110 4.84 -5.61 -0.14
N ILE A 111 5.14 -5.86 -1.40
CA ILE A 111 4.79 -4.96 -2.50
C ILE A 111 3.28 -5.02 -2.71
N ASP A 112 2.64 -3.85 -2.75
CA ASP A 112 1.22 -3.75 -3.05
C ASP A 112 0.99 -3.63 -4.56
N ASP A 113 1.33 -2.49 -5.14
CA ASP A 113 1.15 -2.21 -6.56
C ASP A 113 2.03 -1.03 -7.01
N ILE A 114 1.92 -0.70 -8.29
CA ILE A 114 2.42 0.56 -8.84
C ILE A 114 1.24 1.42 -9.30
N MET A 115 0.92 2.43 -8.53
CA MET A 115 0.05 3.51 -8.97
C MET A 115 0.87 4.48 -9.85
N VAL A 116 0.32 4.86 -11.01
CA VAL A 116 0.93 5.87 -11.88
C VAL A 116 0.07 7.12 -11.89
N SER A 117 0.70 8.28 -11.73
CA SER A 117 0.02 9.57 -11.84
C SER A 117 0.60 10.42 -12.97
N TYR A 118 -0.27 11.06 -13.72
CA TYR A 118 0.05 12.18 -14.58
C TYR A 118 -0.54 13.47 -14.00
N ALA A 119 0.27 14.50 -13.87
CA ALA A 119 -0.16 15.81 -13.38
C ALA A 119 0.15 16.90 -14.39
N ALA A 120 -0.82 17.77 -14.67
CA ALA A 120 -0.62 19.04 -15.36
C ALA A 120 0.16 20.02 -14.45
N ASP A 121 0.65 21.12 -15.00
CA ASP A 121 1.38 22.15 -14.23
C ASP A 121 0.58 22.62 -13.00
N GLY A 122 1.18 22.60 -11.83
CA GLY A 122 0.53 22.89 -10.55
C GLY A 122 -0.35 21.75 -10.00
N GLY A 123 -0.53 20.65 -10.74
CA GLY A 123 -1.34 19.51 -10.31
C GLY A 123 -0.79 18.85 -9.03
N SER A 124 -1.70 18.50 -8.13
CA SER A 124 -1.42 17.93 -6.82
C SER A 124 -2.62 17.15 -6.30
N VAL A 125 -2.39 16.25 -5.34
CA VAL A 125 -3.44 15.56 -4.58
C VAL A 125 -3.60 16.12 -3.16
N GLY A 126 -2.96 17.27 -2.90
CA GLY A 126 -2.97 17.92 -1.61
C GLY A 126 -1.97 17.34 -0.60
N PRO A 127 -1.79 18.03 0.53
CA PRO A 127 -0.93 17.57 1.61
C PRO A 127 -1.60 16.41 2.37
N HIS A 128 -0.89 15.28 2.49
CA HIS A 128 -1.42 14.08 3.13
C HIS A 128 -0.29 13.24 3.75
N PHE A 129 -0.64 12.10 4.30
CA PHE A 129 0.29 11.05 4.70
C PHE A 129 -0.33 9.67 4.42
N ASP A 130 0.52 8.71 4.15
CA ASP A 130 0.15 7.31 3.98
C ASP A 130 0.54 6.48 5.20
N ASN A 131 -0.19 5.40 5.48
CA ASN A 131 0.13 4.46 6.55
C ASN A 131 1.09 3.35 6.10
N TYR A 132 1.62 3.44 4.88
CA TYR A 132 2.48 2.45 4.26
C TYR A 132 3.75 3.11 3.70
N ASP A 133 4.74 2.26 3.42
CA ASP A 133 5.97 2.68 2.74
C ASP A 133 5.70 2.92 1.26
N VAL A 134 6.28 3.97 0.68
CA VAL A 134 6.17 4.23 -0.76
C VAL A 134 7.49 4.73 -1.35
N PHE A 135 7.81 4.27 -2.57
CA PHE A 135 8.85 4.85 -3.40
C PHE A 135 8.20 5.62 -4.55
N LEU A 136 8.53 6.88 -4.65
CA LEU A 136 8.02 7.83 -5.64
C LEU A 136 9.08 8.02 -6.71
N LEU A 137 9.03 7.23 -7.79
CA LEU A 137 9.94 7.33 -8.92
C LEU A 137 9.41 8.38 -9.89
N GLN A 138 10.24 9.40 -10.15
CA GLN A 138 9.90 10.43 -11.13
C GLN A 138 10.08 9.88 -12.54
N GLY A 139 8.97 9.81 -13.28
CA GLY A 139 8.92 9.36 -14.66
C GLY A 139 9.35 10.46 -15.63
N GLN A 140 8.42 11.25 -16.08
CA GLN A 140 8.63 12.38 -16.98
C GLN A 140 8.51 13.69 -16.21
N GLY A 141 9.17 14.75 -16.70
CA GLY A 141 9.04 16.11 -16.15
C GLY A 141 9.65 16.25 -14.75
N ARG A 142 9.12 17.20 -13.98
CA ARG A 142 9.64 17.50 -12.64
C ARG A 142 8.50 17.63 -11.64
N ARG A 143 8.75 17.19 -10.41
CA ARG A 143 7.82 17.35 -9.29
C ARG A 143 8.56 17.88 -8.07
N GLN A 144 8.00 18.91 -7.44
CA GLN A 144 8.42 19.39 -6.14
C GLN A 144 7.74 18.55 -5.07
N TRP A 145 8.53 18.06 -4.13
CA TRP A 145 8.05 17.37 -2.95
C TRP A 145 8.44 18.14 -1.69
N LEU A 146 7.43 18.50 -0.93
CA LEU A 146 7.57 19.05 0.42
C LEU A 146 7.28 17.91 1.39
N VAL A 147 8.17 17.70 2.36
CA VAL A 147 8.06 16.61 3.33
C VAL A 147 8.23 17.17 4.74
N GLY A 148 7.34 16.79 5.64
CA GLY A 148 7.35 17.19 7.03
C GLY A 148 7.60 16.02 7.98
N ASP A 149 7.19 16.18 9.23
CA ASP A 149 7.33 15.17 10.27
C ASP A 149 6.23 14.10 10.19
N PRO A 150 6.41 12.95 10.88
CA PRO A 150 5.40 11.91 10.95
C PRO A 150 4.10 12.40 11.60
N CYS A 151 3.00 12.13 10.94
CA CYS A 151 1.64 12.35 11.44
C CYS A 151 1.13 11.16 12.27
N ASP A 152 0.05 11.39 12.99
CA ASP A 152 -0.64 10.38 13.78
C ASP A 152 -2.17 10.49 13.64
N LYS A 153 -2.90 9.75 14.49
CA LYS A 153 -4.38 9.76 14.51
C LYS A 153 -4.98 11.11 14.95
N ASP A 154 -4.19 11.95 15.61
CA ASP A 154 -4.62 13.23 16.16
C ASP A 154 -4.28 14.41 15.21
N SER A 155 -3.57 14.11 14.10
CA SER A 155 -3.26 15.09 13.05
C SER A 155 -4.54 15.62 12.41
N GLN A 156 -4.66 16.94 12.36
CA GLN A 156 -5.89 17.60 11.92
C GLN A 156 -6.04 17.49 10.40
N LEU A 157 -7.25 17.10 9.96
CA LEU A 157 -7.64 17.04 8.58
C LEU A 157 -8.71 18.09 8.28
N ILE A 158 -8.69 18.65 7.07
CA ILE A 158 -9.83 19.45 6.60
C ILE A 158 -10.99 18.51 6.23
N PRO A 159 -12.25 18.93 6.37
CA PRO A 159 -13.38 18.20 5.87
C PRO A 159 -13.28 18.02 4.34
N HIS A 160 -13.16 16.77 3.90
CA HIS A 160 -13.14 16.41 2.48
C HIS A 160 -13.85 15.07 2.29
N ALA A 161 -14.60 14.91 1.18
CA ALA A 161 -15.41 13.71 0.95
C ALA A 161 -14.53 12.48 0.67
N ASP A 162 -13.48 12.64 -0.16
CA ASP A 162 -12.75 11.53 -0.77
C ASP A 162 -11.28 11.47 -0.37
N LEU A 163 -10.70 12.58 0.10
CA LEU A 163 -9.27 12.66 0.43
C LEU A 163 -9.04 13.03 1.90
N ARG A 164 -7.95 12.53 2.44
CA ARG A 164 -7.49 12.86 3.80
C ARG A 164 -6.46 13.98 3.75
N ILE A 165 -6.91 15.21 3.57
CA ILE A 165 -6.06 16.38 3.43
C ILE A 165 -5.68 16.93 4.80
N LEU A 166 -4.38 17.12 5.05
CA LEU A 166 -3.88 17.77 6.26
C LEU A 166 -4.27 19.26 6.29
N ALA A 167 -4.75 19.73 7.44
CA ALA A 167 -5.25 21.08 7.56
C ALA A 167 -4.13 22.14 7.59
N ASP A 168 -3.04 21.86 8.26
CA ASP A 168 -1.92 22.81 8.46
C ASP A 168 -0.60 22.04 8.62
N PRO A 169 -0.10 21.37 7.54
CA PRO A 169 1.12 20.61 7.63
C PRO A 169 2.36 21.51 7.63
N GLU A 170 3.27 21.27 8.55
CA GLU A 170 4.61 21.85 8.52
C GLU A 170 5.56 20.99 7.69
N PHE A 171 6.27 21.62 6.76
CA PHE A 171 7.27 20.95 5.92
C PHE A 171 8.66 21.47 6.26
N ASN A 172 9.58 20.55 6.54
CA ASN A 172 10.96 20.86 6.91
C ASN A 172 12.00 20.38 5.88
N GLN A 173 11.55 19.69 4.83
CA GLN A 173 12.38 19.21 3.73
C GLN A 173 11.67 19.52 2.41
N GLU A 174 12.49 19.86 1.41
CA GLU A 174 12.01 20.17 0.06
C GLU A 174 12.97 19.58 -0.98
N TRP A 175 12.41 18.90 -1.97
CA TRP A 175 13.16 18.33 -3.08
C TRP A 175 12.42 18.50 -4.40
N ILE A 176 13.14 18.85 -5.45
CA ILE A 176 12.65 18.74 -6.82
C ILE A 176 13.24 17.46 -7.41
N LEU A 177 12.37 16.56 -7.81
CA LEU A 177 12.74 15.35 -8.52
C LEU A 177 12.70 15.58 -10.03
N ASN A 178 13.74 15.11 -10.70
CA ASN A 178 13.83 15.03 -12.15
C ASN A 178 13.63 13.57 -12.60
N THR A 179 13.39 13.37 -13.88
CA THR A 179 13.26 12.02 -14.47
C THR A 179 14.37 11.08 -14.00
N GLY A 180 13.98 9.93 -13.48
CA GLY A 180 14.88 8.90 -12.92
C GLY A 180 15.28 9.10 -11.46
N ASP A 181 14.97 10.25 -10.84
CA ASP A 181 15.11 10.43 -9.38
C ASP A 181 14.01 9.67 -8.65
N MET A 182 14.28 9.25 -7.41
CA MET A 182 13.30 8.55 -6.57
C MET A 182 13.33 9.08 -5.14
N LEU A 183 12.15 9.26 -4.56
CA LEU A 183 11.96 9.62 -3.16
C LEU A 183 11.29 8.45 -2.42
N TYR A 184 11.95 7.95 -1.38
CA TYR A 184 11.36 7.02 -0.45
C TYR A 184 10.72 7.77 0.73
N LEU A 185 9.47 7.45 1.04
CA LEU A 185 8.74 7.96 2.20
C LEU A 185 8.31 6.79 3.09
N PRO A 186 8.70 6.80 4.38
CA PRO A 186 8.17 5.86 5.36
C PRO A 186 6.72 6.17 5.72
N PRO A 187 6.03 5.22 6.38
CA PRO A 187 4.66 5.45 6.87
C PRO A 187 4.53 6.72 7.69
N ARG A 188 3.42 7.40 7.49
CA ARG A 188 2.95 8.58 8.22
C ARG A 188 3.70 9.88 7.99
N TYR A 189 4.78 9.94 7.23
CA TYR A 189 5.41 11.21 6.91
C TYR A 189 4.49 12.09 6.08
N SER A 190 4.22 13.32 6.59
CA SER A 190 3.43 14.30 5.84
C SER A 190 4.17 14.69 4.56
N HIS A 191 3.45 14.77 3.45
CA HIS A 191 4.05 15.15 2.19
C HIS A 191 3.06 15.83 1.25
N LEU A 192 3.62 16.66 0.35
CA LEU A 192 2.89 17.37 -0.70
C LEU A 192 3.72 17.35 -1.97
N GLY A 193 3.17 16.76 -3.03
CA GLY A 193 3.76 16.74 -4.36
C GLY A 193 3.08 17.73 -5.29
N VAL A 194 3.83 18.66 -5.90
CA VAL A 194 3.32 19.66 -6.85
C VAL A 194 4.07 19.53 -8.16
N ALA A 195 3.35 19.42 -9.26
CA ALA A 195 3.93 19.33 -10.60
C ALA A 195 4.53 20.69 -11.03
N LEU A 196 5.76 20.66 -11.54
CA LEU A 196 6.47 21.80 -12.12
C LEU A 196 6.52 21.63 -13.65
N GLY A 197 5.48 22.09 -14.33
CA GLY A 197 5.11 21.65 -15.66
C GLY A 197 4.43 20.28 -15.61
N SER A 198 4.04 19.71 -16.76
CA SER A 198 3.47 18.35 -16.77
C SER A 198 4.49 17.31 -16.32
N CYS A 199 4.04 16.33 -15.54
CA CYS A 199 4.93 15.30 -15.03
C CYS A 199 4.21 13.98 -14.74
N THR A 200 4.98 12.87 -14.72
CA THR A 200 4.52 11.53 -14.41
C THR A 200 5.30 10.99 -13.21
N THR A 201 4.61 10.37 -12.26
CA THR A 201 5.22 9.72 -11.09
C THR A 201 4.72 8.29 -10.96
N PHE A 202 5.64 7.35 -10.73
CA PHE A 202 5.35 5.95 -10.42
C PHE A 202 5.49 5.74 -8.92
N SER A 203 4.39 5.44 -8.26
CA SER A 203 4.34 5.22 -6.80
C SER A 203 4.31 3.72 -6.53
N VAL A 204 5.45 3.17 -6.08
CA VAL A 204 5.55 1.76 -5.67
C VAL A 204 5.14 1.67 -4.21
N GLY A 205 3.94 1.18 -3.96
CA GLY A 205 3.34 1.03 -2.65
C GLY A 205 3.67 -0.30 -1.98
N PHE A 206 3.70 -0.31 -0.63
CA PHE A 206 3.96 -1.51 0.15
C PHE A 206 2.80 -1.79 1.11
N ARG A 207 2.33 -3.03 1.15
CA ARG A 207 1.23 -3.44 2.05
C ARG A 207 1.59 -3.23 3.52
N ALA A 208 0.70 -2.57 4.23
CA ALA A 208 0.78 -2.36 5.68
C ALA A 208 -0.62 -2.48 6.28
N PRO A 209 -1.16 -3.71 6.40
CA PRO A 209 -2.50 -3.91 6.90
C PRO A 209 -2.63 -3.42 8.33
N SER A 210 -3.75 -2.78 8.63
CA SER A 210 -4.12 -2.37 9.98
C SER A 210 -4.47 -3.58 10.86
N ALA A 211 -4.45 -3.39 12.18
CA ALA A 211 -4.93 -4.42 13.09
C ALA A 211 -6.39 -4.80 12.84
N ALA A 212 -7.23 -3.86 12.36
CA ALA A 212 -8.61 -4.14 12.01
C ALA A 212 -8.72 -5.08 10.81
N GLU A 213 -7.99 -4.80 9.72
CA GLU A 213 -7.94 -5.65 8.54
C GLU A 213 -7.40 -7.06 8.85
N ILE A 214 -6.34 -7.14 9.66
CA ILE A 214 -5.77 -8.41 10.13
C ILE A 214 -6.80 -9.22 10.91
N LEU A 215 -7.51 -8.60 11.87
CA LEU A 215 -8.48 -9.30 12.71
C LEU A 215 -9.74 -9.70 11.93
N ASP A 216 -10.21 -8.86 11.02
CA ASP A 216 -11.38 -9.13 10.19
C ASP A 216 -11.16 -10.34 9.29
N ASP A 217 -10.08 -10.33 8.52
CA ASP A 217 -9.73 -11.41 7.61
C ASP A 217 -9.40 -12.71 8.36
N LEU A 218 -8.56 -12.65 9.42
CA LEU A 218 -8.23 -13.81 10.24
C LEU A 218 -9.49 -14.44 10.88
N THR A 219 -10.39 -13.62 11.40
CA THR A 219 -11.62 -14.13 12.02
C THR A 219 -12.51 -14.81 10.98
N THR A 220 -12.61 -14.22 9.80
CA THR A 220 -13.34 -14.80 8.65
C THR A 220 -12.77 -16.17 8.28
N GLU A 221 -11.44 -16.27 8.19
CA GLU A 221 -10.77 -17.54 7.89
C GLU A 221 -11.00 -18.60 8.98
N LEU A 222 -10.85 -18.25 10.26
CA LEU A 222 -11.11 -19.16 11.38
C LEU A 222 -12.55 -19.66 11.42
N ILE A 223 -13.51 -18.82 11.09
CA ILE A 223 -14.93 -19.21 10.99
C ILE A 223 -15.14 -20.17 9.81
N SER A 224 -14.55 -19.87 8.65
CA SER A 224 -14.70 -20.69 7.44
C SER A 224 -14.15 -22.11 7.64
N GLN A 225 -13.06 -22.25 8.37
CA GLN A 225 -12.42 -23.52 8.72
C GLN A 225 -13.08 -24.23 9.93
N GLN A 226 -14.17 -23.67 10.46
CA GLN A 226 -14.88 -24.19 11.64
C GLN A 226 -13.98 -24.36 12.89
N GLN A 227 -12.99 -23.50 13.05
CA GLN A 227 -12.07 -23.54 14.19
C GLN A 227 -12.60 -22.80 15.43
N LEU A 228 -13.71 -22.07 15.33
CA LEU A 228 -14.31 -21.30 16.41
C LEU A 228 -15.61 -21.96 16.92
N LEU A 229 -15.58 -23.28 17.18
CA LEU A 229 -16.74 -24.05 17.63
C LEU A 229 -16.87 -24.16 19.13
N ASP A 230 -15.84 -23.83 19.88
CA ASP A 230 -15.86 -23.91 21.34
C ASP A 230 -16.76 -22.83 21.94
N HIS A 231 -17.50 -23.22 22.99
CA HIS A 231 -18.41 -22.35 23.69
C HIS A 231 -17.84 -21.89 25.03
N LEU A 232 -18.17 -20.64 25.40
CA LEU A 232 -17.88 -20.12 26.72
C LEU A 232 -18.49 -21.04 27.79
N ARG A 233 -17.68 -21.42 28.79
CA ARG A 233 -18.13 -22.17 29.96
C ARG A 233 -18.12 -21.27 31.17
N ASP A 234 -19.10 -21.47 32.06
CA ASP A 234 -19.13 -20.73 33.31
C ASP A 234 -17.95 -21.11 34.21
N PRO A 235 -17.33 -20.14 34.86
CA PRO A 235 -16.46 -20.44 36.02
C PRO A 235 -17.33 -21.03 37.14
N PRO A 236 -16.74 -21.62 38.19
CA PRO A 236 -17.51 -22.10 39.34
C PRO A 236 -18.44 -20.98 39.86
N LEU A 237 -19.76 -21.24 39.80
CA LEU A 237 -20.78 -20.29 40.21
C LEU A 237 -21.24 -20.55 41.66
N THR A 238 -21.58 -19.48 42.38
CA THR A 238 -22.30 -19.55 43.64
C THR A 238 -23.56 -18.72 43.59
N PRO A 239 -24.60 -19.01 44.42
CA PRO A 239 -25.86 -18.28 44.41
C PRO A 239 -25.69 -16.77 44.63
N GLU A 240 -24.68 -16.34 45.37
CA GLU A 240 -24.36 -14.93 45.67
C GLU A 240 -23.91 -14.19 44.40
N MET A 241 -23.34 -14.90 43.43
CA MET A 241 -22.88 -14.31 42.18
C MET A 241 -24.03 -13.89 41.25
N ALA A 242 -25.27 -14.37 41.48
CA ALA A 242 -26.42 -14.03 40.65
C ALA A 242 -26.74 -12.54 40.62
N SER A 243 -26.36 -11.80 41.66
CA SER A 243 -26.55 -10.34 41.77
C SER A 243 -25.25 -9.52 41.64
N GLN A 244 -24.14 -10.17 41.33
CA GLN A 244 -22.84 -9.51 41.20
C GLN A 244 -22.59 -9.08 39.75
N PRO A 245 -21.76 -8.07 39.53
CA PRO A 245 -21.23 -7.76 38.20
C PRO A 245 -20.46 -8.95 37.60
N ILE A 246 -20.27 -8.93 36.27
CA ILE A 246 -19.46 -9.92 35.56
C ILE A 246 -18.07 -9.99 36.20
N SER A 247 -17.68 -11.17 36.67
CA SER A 247 -16.42 -11.35 37.40
C SER A 247 -15.21 -11.44 36.45
N ALA A 248 -14.02 -11.17 36.98
CA ALA A 248 -12.76 -11.34 36.25
C ALA A 248 -12.53 -12.79 35.77
N ALA A 249 -13.16 -13.79 36.40
CA ALA A 249 -13.08 -15.17 35.96
C ALA A 249 -13.66 -15.39 34.55
N TYR A 250 -14.70 -14.65 34.16
CA TYR A 250 -15.22 -14.68 32.79
C TYR A 250 -14.23 -14.08 31.79
N LEU A 251 -13.50 -13.04 32.18
CA LEU A 251 -12.45 -12.48 31.32
C LEU A 251 -11.36 -13.51 31.01
N GLU A 252 -10.97 -14.30 31.99
CA GLU A 252 -9.97 -15.38 31.79
C GLU A 252 -10.51 -16.48 30.86
N GLN A 253 -11.81 -16.84 30.98
CA GLN A 253 -12.42 -17.80 30.06
C GLN A 253 -12.44 -17.27 28.61
N ILE A 254 -12.81 -15.99 28.42
CA ILE A 254 -12.82 -15.34 27.10
C ILE A 254 -11.41 -15.32 26.50
N ARG A 255 -10.42 -14.90 27.29
CA ARG A 255 -9.01 -14.90 26.84
C ARG A 255 -8.53 -16.31 26.47
N GLY A 256 -8.92 -17.31 27.26
CA GLY A 256 -8.60 -18.72 27.00
C GLY A 256 -9.12 -19.17 25.64
N LEU A 257 -10.39 -18.91 25.33
CA LEU A 257 -11.01 -19.24 24.05
C LEU A 257 -10.29 -18.56 22.87
N ILE A 258 -10.02 -17.27 22.99
CA ILE A 258 -9.30 -16.52 21.94
C ILE A 258 -7.89 -17.07 21.74
N ASN A 259 -7.14 -17.26 22.81
CA ASN A 259 -5.76 -17.76 22.72
C ASN A 259 -5.71 -19.18 22.16
N GLN A 260 -6.66 -20.03 22.49
CA GLN A 260 -6.76 -21.38 21.93
C GLN A 260 -6.96 -21.35 20.41
N SER A 261 -7.83 -20.45 19.92
CA SER A 261 -8.08 -20.30 18.49
C SER A 261 -6.87 -19.78 17.71
N LEU A 262 -5.92 -19.13 18.38
CA LEU A 262 -4.69 -18.57 17.80
C LEU A 262 -3.44 -19.42 18.13
N SER A 263 -3.59 -20.65 18.62
CA SER A 263 -2.46 -21.46 19.10
C SER A 263 -1.71 -22.22 18.01
N ASP A 264 -2.25 -22.32 16.81
CA ASP A 264 -1.60 -23.00 15.67
C ASP A 264 -0.77 -22.00 14.86
N ASP A 265 0.53 -21.92 15.18
CA ASP A 265 1.48 -21.04 14.49
C ASP A 265 1.58 -21.34 12.99
N GLN A 266 1.45 -22.63 12.59
CA GLN A 266 1.53 -22.99 11.17
C GLN A 266 0.30 -22.49 10.40
N MET A 267 -0.88 -22.61 10.98
CA MET A 267 -2.12 -22.06 10.42
C MET A 267 -2.00 -20.56 10.29
N LEU A 268 -1.55 -19.84 11.33
CA LEU A 268 -1.37 -18.38 11.28
C LEU A 268 -0.39 -17.95 10.21
N MET A 269 0.73 -18.66 10.05
CA MET A 269 1.72 -18.36 9.01
C MET A 269 1.17 -18.59 7.61
N ASN A 270 0.43 -19.67 7.38
CA ASN A 270 -0.20 -19.97 6.09
C ASN A 270 -1.26 -18.91 5.76
N TRP A 271 -2.15 -18.63 6.71
CA TRP A 271 -3.14 -17.57 6.57
C TRP A 271 -2.49 -16.22 6.24
N PHE A 272 -1.45 -15.83 7.00
CA PHE A 272 -0.78 -14.54 6.76
C PHE A 272 -0.14 -14.47 5.37
N ALA A 273 0.47 -15.54 4.90
CA ALA A 273 1.03 -15.60 3.55
C ALA A 273 -0.06 -15.47 2.48
N GLN A 274 -1.17 -16.18 2.64
CA GLN A 274 -2.35 -16.06 1.79
C GLN A 274 -2.89 -14.63 1.79
N PHE A 275 -3.18 -14.07 2.97
CA PHE A 275 -3.69 -12.71 3.15
C PHE A 275 -2.77 -11.66 2.49
N MET A 276 -1.46 -11.74 2.70
CA MET A 276 -0.50 -10.77 2.15
C MET A 276 -0.29 -10.92 0.65
N THR A 277 -0.55 -12.07 0.06
CA THR A 277 -0.40 -12.30 -1.39
C THR A 277 -1.72 -12.16 -2.16
N THR A 278 -2.86 -12.20 -1.49
CA THR A 278 -4.18 -12.00 -2.14
C THR A 278 -4.26 -10.59 -2.73
N PRO A 279 -4.57 -10.44 -4.03
CA PRO A 279 -4.82 -9.15 -4.66
C PRO A 279 -6.00 -8.42 -4.00
N LYS A 280 -5.98 -7.09 -4.01
CA LYS A 280 -7.09 -6.27 -3.48
C LYS A 280 -8.38 -6.44 -4.29
N ASN A 281 -8.25 -6.67 -5.59
CA ASN A 281 -9.36 -6.97 -6.47
C ASN A 281 -9.16 -8.36 -7.09
N LEU A 282 -10.06 -9.29 -6.75
CA LEU A 282 -9.99 -10.68 -7.20
C LEU A 282 -10.34 -10.84 -8.69
N ASP A 283 -11.12 -9.91 -9.24
CA ASP A 283 -11.51 -9.94 -10.66
C ASP A 283 -10.30 -9.75 -11.59
N TRP A 284 -9.19 -9.20 -11.06
CA TRP A 284 -7.96 -9.00 -11.82
C TRP A 284 -7.06 -10.25 -11.89
N LEU A 285 -7.36 -11.31 -11.16
CA LEU A 285 -6.57 -12.54 -11.15
C LEU A 285 -6.44 -13.19 -12.53
N GLU A 286 -7.46 -13.04 -13.38
CA GLU A 286 -7.45 -13.59 -14.73
C GLU A 286 -6.47 -12.87 -15.67
N HIS A 287 -6.10 -11.63 -15.36
CA HIS A 287 -5.25 -10.76 -16.21
C HIS A 287 -3.84 -10.59 -15.63
N SER A 288 -3.63 -10.93 -14.37
CA SER A 288 -2.33 -10.80 -13.71
C SER A 288 -1.56 -12.11 -13.74
N GLY A 289 -0.33 -12.06 -14.26
CA GLY A 289 0.66 -13.10 -14.01
C GLY A 289 1.02 -13.20 -12.53
N GLU A 290 2.10 -13.89 -12.18
CA GLU A 290 2.61 -13.94 -10.81
C GLU A 290 3.03 -12.53 -10.32
N THR A 291 2.15 -11.86 -9.60
CA THR A 291 2.41 -10.50 -9.09
C THR A 291 2.93 -10.50 -7.66
N ARG A 292 2.39 -11.41 -6.82
CA ARG A 292 2.75 -11.49 -5.39
C ARG A 292 2.97 -12.92 -4.98
N SER A 293 4.09 -13.19 -4.34
CA SER A 293 4.39 -14.52 -3.81
C SER A 293 5.04 -14.47 -2.44
N ALA A 294 4.74 -15.46 -1.61
CA ALA A 294 5.34 -15.71 -0.30
C ALA A 294 5.62 -17.20 -0.13
N GLU A 295 6.64 -17.53 0.66
CA GLU A 295 6.96 -18.90 1.02
C GLU A 295 6.83 -19.09 2.54
N VAL A 296 6.18 -20.16 2.94
CA VAL A 296 6.02 -20.55 4.34
C VAL A 296 6.65 -21.92 4.54
N LYS A 297 7.62 -21.99 5.44
CA LYS A 297 8.25 -23.26 5.83
C LYS A 297 7.41 -23.94 6.91
N ASN A 298 7.01 -25.18 6.67
CA ASN A 298 6.37 -26.00 7.68
C ASN A 298 7.44 -26.48 8.68
N HIS A 299 7.30 -26.06 9.94
CA HIS A 299 8.26 -26.36 10.98
C HIS A 299 8.29 -27.85 11.41
N GLN A 300 7.21 -28.59 11.17
CA GLN A 300 7.11 -30.02 11.53
C GLN A 300 7.66 -30.92 10.43
N THR A 301 7.33 -30.63 9.16
CA THR A 301 7.72 -31.47 8.02
C THR A 301 9.00 -30.98 7.33
N GLY A 302 9.36 -29.71 7.50
CA GLY A 302 10.46 -29.05 6.79
C GLY A 302 10.11 -28.64 5.37
N ASN A 303 8.92 -28.98 4.86
CA ASN A 303 8.47 -28.62 3.52
C ASN A 303 8.17 -27.11 3.45
N THR A 304 8.31 -26.56 2.25
CA THR A 304 7.94 -25.16 1.96
C THR A 304 6.66 -25.16 1.12
N VAL A 305 5.69 -24.37 1.55
CA VAL A 305 4.47 -24.06 0.78
C VAL A 305 4.66 -22.68 0.18
N ARG A 306 4.44 -22.56 -1.12
CA ARG A 306 4.46 -21.29 -1.82
C ARG A 306 3.04 -20.79 -2.01
N PHE A 307 2.82 -19.53 -1.75
CA PHE A 307 1.57 -18.83 -2.00
C PHE A 307 1.78 -17.83 -3.13
N VAL A 308 0.91 -17.86 -4.12
CA VAL A 308 0.92 -16.93 -5.26
C VAL A 308 -0.47 -16.36 -5.40
N ASN A 309 -0.58 -15.03 -5.38
CA ASN A 309 -1.86 -14.33 -5.51
C ASN A 309 -2.96 -14.87 -4.58
N GLY A 310 -2.62 -15.23 -3.36
CA GLY A 310 -3.55 -15.79 -2.36
C GLY A 310 -3.80 -17.29 -2.46
N LEU A 311 -3.22 -17.99 -3.42
CA LEU A 311 -3.41 -19.43 -3.61
C LEU A 311 -2.14 -20.19 -3.25
N ALA A 312 -2.30 -21.30 -2.50
CA ALA A 312 -1.21 -22.23 -2.23
C ALA A 312 -0.89 -23.02 -3.51
N GLU A 313 0.38 -23.04 -3.89
CA GLU A 313 0.86 -23.93 -4.95
C GLU A 313 1.22 -25.30 -4.37
N GLU A 314 0.65 -26.36 -4.92
CA GLU A 314 1.07 -27.73 -4.62
C GLU A 314 2.46 -27.96 -5.23
N THR A 315 3.46 -28.18 -4.40
CA THR A 315 4.84 -28.56 -4.81
C THR A 315 4.98 -30.06 -4.96
#